data_e8e86b41efb72a315fc08c7fec12b406
#
_entry.id   e8e86b41efb72a315fc08c7fec12b406
#
_cell.length_a   1.000
_cell.length_b   1.000
_cell.length_c   1.000
_cell.angle_alpha   90.00
_cell.angle_beta   90.00
_cell.angle_gamma   90.00
#
_symmetry.space_group_name_H-M   'P 1'
#
loop_
_entity.id
_entity.type
_entity.pdbx_description
1 polymer ?
#
loop_
_entity_poly.entity_id
_entity_poly.type
_entity_poly.pdbx_seq_one_letter_code
_entity_poly.pdbx_strand_id
1 'polypeptide(L)'
;MIRGHFPSRCLAEIMIASALCLLVVAAYGPVVHFGFVNYDDPLYVTDNARVRAGWSVDGVLWAFRDFGSSNWHPLTWLSHMTDWALFRDNAGGHHGTNVVLHAMSAILLFVFLRLMTGALWRSACVAALFALHPLNVESVAWMAERKNLLSGFFGLWTLLFYALYIRRPGWRRYLPVFGACALGLTAKPMLVTLPFLLILLDFWPGGRILGRAATGVPSSVPGKAPYPIRPVSLCRLLTEKIPLIVLSVASIAVTLLAAERGGALKTLDHFPLTVRLGNALYAYAAYLGKIFLPRDLAVFYPHPGNLSLWQTAGAGLLIAAVTASVLRGYRERPYLPVGWFWFLGTLVPVIGLVQVGLQAMADRYVYFPLIGLLILLVWGAADLARGRTAGKTVLIGSMVIILSLYSLLTRQQLRYWRSSHLLFEHALAVTAANPVAHSNLAHALFGEGDWKGAEAHYREAIRSDPKFANAYANLGAVLARQGRIDEAVGEYRKALALNPRHADAHYHLGLAMENQARFSDADRHYEAAQREKPNHFAAVRQRGMLAMKAGDYEKAAAFFQAALRIHPGDPGLKAALLQAVERRGAPQNVLDRKVD
;
A
#
# COMPACT_ATOMS: atom_id res chain seq x y z
N MET A 1 47.69 19.96 -12.78
CA MET A 1 46.62 20.22 -11.77
C MET A 1 45.37 20.69 -12.50
N ILE A 2 44.45 19.79 -12.82
CA ILE A 2 43.16 20.15 -13.44
C ILE A 2 42.21 20.41 -12.28
N ARG A 3 42.07 21.71 -11.89
CA ARG A 3 40.98 22.13 -11.01
C ARG A 3 39.70 22.17 -11.85
N GLY A 4 38.96 21.04 -11.84
CA GLY A 4 37.61 20.98 -12.39
C GLY A 4 36.69 21.86 -11.53
N HIS A 5 36.40 23.07 -11.99
CA HIS A 5 35.31 23.88 -11.42
C HIS A 5 34.00 23.20 -11.73
N PHE A 6 33.43 22.44 -10.74
CA PHE A 6 32.02 22.05 -10.79
C PHE A 6 31.19 23.32 -10.96
N PRO A 7 30.39 23.47 -11.99
CA PRO A 7 29.57 24.66 -12.17
C PRO A 7 28.69 24.84 -10.92
N SER A 8 28.67 26.04 -10.36
CA SER A 8 27.98 26.39 -9.10
C SER A 8 26.53 25.89 -8.99
N ARG A 9 25.89 25.64 -10.11
CA ARG A 9 24.53 25.07 -10.22
C ARG A 9 24.45 23.58 -9.93
N CYS A 10 25.43 22.78 -10.37
CA CYS A 10 25.49 21.35 -10.07
C CYS A 10 25.68 21.14 -8.56
N LEU A 11 26.50 21.99 -7.93
CA LEU A 11 26.69 21.97 -6.49
C LEU A 11 25.39 22.24 -5.73
N ALA A 12 24.60 23.25 -6.15
CA ALA A 12 23.31 23.56 -5.53
C ALA A 12 22.30 22.40 -5.66
N GLU A 13 22.24 21.71 -6.80
CA GLU A 13 21.37 20.55 -7.02
C GLU A 13 21.79 19.37 -6.14
N ILE A 14 23.09 19.11 -6.00
CA ILE A 14 23.62 18.07 -5.08
C ILE A 14 23.30 18.44 -3.63
N MET A 15 23.52 19.68 -3.22
CA MET A 15 23.21 20.12 -1.85
C MET A 15 21.71 19.96 -1.52
N ILE A 16 20.82 20.29 -2.45
CA ILE A 16 19.37 20.12 -2.26
C ILE A 16 19.03 18.62 -2.15
N ALA A 17 19.57 17.77 -3.03
CA ALA A 17 19.35 16.33 -2.96
C ALA A 17 19.83 15.72 -1.64
N SER A 18 21.02 16.14 -1.16
CA SER A 18 21.55 15.73 0.15
C SER A 18 20.68 16.23 1.30
N ALA A 19 20.21 17.48 1.24
CA ALA A 19 19.31 18.03 2.24
C ALA A 19 17.97 17.29 2.30
N LEU A 20 17.39 16.91 1.15
CA LEU A 20 16.18 16.08 1.09
C LEU A 20 16.39 14.72 1.72
N CYS A 21 17.50 14.05 1.44
CA CYS A 21 17.86 12.78 2.07
C CYS A 21 17.96 12.93 3.59
N LEU A 22 18.70 13.94 4.08
CA LEU A 22 18.84 14.21 5.51
C LEU A 22 17.51 14.54 6.18
N LEU A 23 16.62 15.30 5.54
CA LEU A 23 15.28 15.60 6.05
C LEU A 23 14.45 14.32 6.23
N VAL A 24 14.47 13.42 5.25
CA VAL A 24 13.76 12.12 5.33
C VAL A 24 14.35 11.27 6.46
N VAL A 25 15.68 11.12 6.51
CA VAL A 25 16.34 10.33 7.57
C VAL A 25 16.06 10.94 8.95
N ALA A 26 16.11 12.26 9.08
CA ALA A 26 15.81 12.93 10.33
C ALA A 26 14.34 12.74 10.76
N ALA A 27 13.38 12.77 9.84
CA ALA A 27 11.96 12.62 10.16
C ALA A 27 11.60 11.15 10.44
N TYR A 28 12.00 10.22 9.58
CA TYR A 28 11.58 8.82 9.57
C TYR A 28 12.58 7.86 10.23
N GLY A 29 13.81 8.28 10.51
CA GLY A 29 14.85 7.41 11.09
C GLY A 29 14.42 6.58 12.30
N PRO A 30 13.58 7.08 13.22
CA PRO A 30 13.11 6.28 14.35
C PRO A 30 12.41 4.96 14.00
N VAL A 31 11.87 4.80 12.78
CA VAL A 31 11.17 3.56 12.39
C VAL A 31 12.07 2.32 12.39
N VAL A 32 13.40 2.47 12.29
CA VAL A 32 14.34 1.34 12.36
C VAL A 32 14.33 0.63 13.71
N HIS A 33 13.72 1.24 14.73
CA HIS A 33 13.54 0.65 16.07
C HIS A 33 12.12 0.11 16.30
N PHE A 34 11.26 0.12 15.29
CA PHE A 34 9.89 -0.36 15.40
C PHE A 34 9.80 -1.85 15.06
N GLY A 35 8.81 -2.52 15.65
CA GLY A 35 8.47 -3.90 15.32
C GLY A 35 7.57 -4.01 14.11
N PHE A 36 7.24 -5.25 13.76
CA PHE A 36 6.15 -5.56 12.83
C PHE A 36 4.80 -5.26 13.50
N VAL A 37 3.83 -4.81 12.71
CA VAL A 37 2.45 -4.62 13.18
C VAL A 37 1.56 -5.78 12.74
N ASN A 38 0.58 -6.15 13.56
CA ASN A 38 -0.34 -7.27 13.29
C ASN A 38 -1.41 -6.96 12.22
N TYR A 39 -1.11 -6.02 11.33
CA TYR A 39 -1.99 -5.62 10.23
C TYR A 39 -1.24 -5.80 8.90
N ASP A 40 -1.55 -6.86 8.19
CA ASP A 40 -0.91 -7.34 6.96
C ASP A 40 0.58 -7.75 7.07
N ASP A 41 1.41 -7.19 7.98
CA ASP A 41 2.83 -7.57 8.07
C ASP A 41 3.04 -9.08 8.27
N PRO A 42 2.22 -9.81 9.06
CA PRO A 42 2.32 -11.26 9.12
C PRO A 42 2.12 -11.93 7.76
N LEU A 43 1.12 -11.52 7.01
CA LEU A 43 0.84 -12.05 5.68
C LEU A 43 1.96 -11.76 4.67
N TYR A 44 2.57 -10.58 4.77
CA TYR A 44 3.59 -10.12 3.83
C TYR A 44 5.00 -10.58 4.18
N VAL A 45 5.31 -10.75 5.48
CA VAL A 45 6.70 -10.98 5.94
C VAL A 45 6.80 -12.13 6.92
N THR A 46 6.24 -12.00 8.17
CA THR A 46 6.60 -12.88 9.27
C THR A 46 6.04 -14.29 9.17
N ASP A 47 4.84 -14.46 8.62
CA ASP A 47 4.17 -15.75 8.47
C ASP A 47 4.21 -16.28 7.03
N ASN A 48 4.84 -15.53 6.11
CA ASN A 48 4.95 -15.91 4.71
C ASN A 48 6.16 -16.83 4.48
N ALA A 49 5.93 -18.13 4.45
CA ALA A 49 6.99 -19.12 4.25
C ALA A 49 7.77 -18.93 2.94
N ARG A 50 7.12 -18.42 1.87
CA ARG A 50 7.76 -18.16 0.58
C ARG A 50 8.71 -16.97 0.65
N VAL A 51 8.30 -15.89 1.30
CA VAL A 51 9.15 -14.72 1.54
C VAL A 51 10.32 -15.09 2.46
N ARG A 52 10.07 -15.86 3.52
CA ARG A 52 11.08 -16.31 4.48
C ARG A 52 12.09 -17.30 3.89
N ALA A 53 11.73 -18.02 2.85
CA ALA A 53 12.68 -18.85 2.11
C ALA A 53 13.73 -18.03 1.34
N GLY A 54 13.48 -16.73 1.12
CA GLY A 54 14.37 -15.86 0.35
C GLY A 54 14.31 -16.13 -1.15
N TRP A 55 15.38 -15.80 -1.85
CA TRP A 55 15.48 -15.96 -3.31
C TRP A 55 15.61 -17.43 -3.70
N SER A 56 14.69 -17.89 -4.56
CA SER A 56 14.75 -19.18 -5.23
C SER A 56 13.99 -19.08 -6.56
N VAL A 57 14.26 -19.98 -7.50
CA VAL A 57 13.51 -20.02 -8.78
C VAL A 57 12.02 -20.23 -8.52
N ASP A 58 11.67 -21.15 -7.62
CA ASP A 58 10.28 -21.42 -7.25
C ASP A 58 9.63 -20.21 -6.56
N GLY A 59 10.38 -19.49 -5.71
CA GLY A 59 9.93 -18.27 -5.06
C GLY A 59 9.62 -17.16 -6.08
N VAL A 60 10.49 -16.96 -7.08
CA VAL A 60 10.25 -16.01 -8.16
C VAL A 60 9.01 -16.40 -8.98
N LEU A 61 8.90 -17.66 -9.39
CA LEU A 61 7.73 -18.13 -10.13
C LEU A 61 6.44 -18.00 -9.32
N TRP A 62 6.50 -18.29 -8.02
CA TRP A 62 5.39 -18.08 -7.11
C TRP A 62 4.98 -16.61 -7.06
N ALA A 63 5.92 -15.67 -6.91
CA ALA A 63 5.62 -14.24 -6.84
C ALA A 63 4.77 -13.73 -8.02
N PHE A 64 4.99 -14.27 -9.23
CA PHE A 64 4.22 -13.92 -10.43
C PHE A 64 2.88 -14.66 -10.55
N ARG A 65 2.68 -15.77 -9.83
CA ARG A 65 1.47 -16.60 -9.88
C ARG A 65 0.55 -16.42 -8.67
N ASP A 66 1.03 -15.75 -7.62
CA ASP A 66 0.28 -15.59 -6.38
C ASP A 66 -0.79 -14.51 -6.47
N PHE A 67 -2.00 -14.88 -6.05
CA PHE A 67 -3.17 -14.01 -5.87
C PHE A 67 -3.71 -14.08 -4.44
N GLY A 68 -2.99 -14.75 -3.53
CA GLY A 68 -3.46 -15.11 -2.19
C GLY A 68 -3.76 -13.93 -1.28
N SER A 69 -3.14 -12.76 -1.52
CA SER A 69 -3.38 -11.53 -0.76
C SER A 69 -4.47 -10.63 -1.36
N SER A 70 -5.34 -11.15 -2.23
CA SER A 70 -6.32 -10.38 -3.00
C SER A 70 -5.69 -9.32 -3.90
N ASN A 71 -4.40 -9.42 -4.15
CA ASN A 71 -3.61 -8.50 -4.97
C ASN A 71 -2.63 -9.30 -5.85
N TRP A 72 -2.23 -8.70 -6.98
CA TRP A 72 -1.14 -9.19 -7.79
C TRP A 72 -0.01 -8.15 -7.78
N HIS A 73 1.07 -8.45 -7.08
CA HIS A 73 2.18 -7.51 -6.87
C HIS A 73 3.55 -8.23 -6.77
N PRO A 74 3.96 -8.92 -7.85
CA PRO A 74 5.18 -9.73 -7.85
C PRO A 74 6.42 -8.97 -7.43
N LEU A 75 6.60 -7.71 -7.84
CA LEU A 75 7.77 -6.92 -7.47
C LEU A 75 7.82 -6.64 -5.96
N THR A 76 6.67 -6.51 -5.30
CA THR A 76 6.59 -6.35 -3.85
C THR A 76 7.04 -7.62 -3.13
N TRP A 77 6.61 -8.80 -3.59
CA TRP A 77 7.09 -10.06 -3.06
C TRP A 77 8.60 -10.22 -3.20
N LEU A 78 9.17 -9.94 -4.38
CA LEU A 78 10.61 -9.98 -4.61
C LEU A 78 11.37 -9.00 -3.71
N SER A 79 10.83 -7.82 -3.46
CA SER A 79 11.40 -6.84 -2.53
C SER A 79 11.43 -7.37 -1.09
N HIS A 80 10.34 -7.99 -0.61
CA HIS A 80 10.31 -8.59 0.73
C HIS A 80 11.24 -9.81 0.84
N MET A 81 11.35 -10.64 -0.20
CA MET A 81 12.34 -11.73 -0.25
C MET A 81 13.78 -11.19 -0.17
N THR A 82 14.07 -10.05 -0.81
CA THR A 82 15.37 -9.39 -0.72
C THR A 82 15.66 -8.93 0.71
N ASP A 83 14.70 -8.24 1.32
CA ASP A 83 14.86 -7.78 2.70
C ASP A 83 15.00 -8.97 3.67
N TRP A 84 14.22 -10.04 3.47
CA TRP A 84 14.36 -11.23 4.30
C TRP A 84 15.74 -11.89 4.15
N ALA A 85 16.29 -11.94 2.94
CA ALA A 85 17.63 -12.47 2.70
C ALA A 85 18.73 -11.64 3.40
N LEU A 86 18.53 -10.31 3.50
CA LEU A 86 19.50 -9.38 4.09
C LEU A 86 19.33 -9.22 5.61
N PHE A 87 18.10 -9.15 6.09
CA PHE A 87 17.79 -8.70 7.45
C PHE A 87 17.07 -9.75 8.31
N ARG A 88 16.59 -10.84 7.70
CA ARG A 88 15.83 -11.90 8.38
C ARG A 88 14.61 -11.31 9.13
N ASP A 89 14.49 -11.56 10.41
CA ASP A 89 13.46 -11.09 11.33
C ASP A 89 13.73 -9.70 11.94
N ASN A 90 14.82 -9.05 11.54
CA ASN A 90 15.13 -7.70 11.98
C ASN A 90 14.20 -6.69 11.28
N ALA A 91 13.10 -6.32 11.92
CA ALA A 91 12.13 -5.35 11.42
C ALA A 91 12.77 -4.02 11.02
N GLY A 92 13.80 -3.57 11.75
CA GLY A 92 14.50 -2.31 11.48
C GLY A 92 15.13 -2.26 10.09
N GLY A 93 15.66 -3.38 9.58
CA GLY A 93 16.19 -3.46 8.21
C GLY A 93 15.10 -3.27 7.16
N HIS A 94 13.96 -3.93 7.34
CA HIS A 94 12.81 -3.80 6.46
C HIS A 94 12.24 -2.37 6.46
N HIS A 95 12.14 -1.72 7.62
CA HIS A 95 11.77 -0.30 7.71
C HIS A 95 12.80 0.60 7.03
N GLY A 96 14.10 0.31 7.19
CA GLY A 96 15.18 1.05 6.53
C GLY A 96 15.03 1.09 5.02
N THR A 97 14.67 -0.03 4.39
CA THR A 97 14.38 -0.09 2.95
C THR A 97 13.24 0.85 2.55
N ASN A 98 12.16 0.94 3.34
CA ASN A 98 11.06 1.88 3.09
C ASN A 98 11.54 3.34 3.15
N VAL A 99 12.35 3.69 4.16
CA VAL A 99 12.90 5.06 4.30
C VAL A 99 13.80 5.41 3.11
N VAL A 100 14.64 4.49 2.67
CA VAL A 100 15.50 4.68 1.48
C VAL A 100 14.66 4.90 0.23
N LEU A 101 13.64 4.07 -0.02
CA LEU A 101 12.73 4.23 -1.16
C LEU A 101 12.01 5.60 -1.15
N HIS A 102 11.59 6.06 0.03
CA HIS A 102 10.95 7.37 0.17
C HIS A 102 11.93 8.52 -0.07
N ALA A 103 13.14 8.44 0.47
CA ALA A 103 14.19 9.45 0.23
C ALA A 103 14.55 9.54 -1.26
N MET A 104 14.73 8.39 -1.92
CA MET A 104 14.97 8.33 -3.36
C MET A 104 13.80 8.89 -4.17
N SER A 105 12.56 8.64 -3.75
CA SER A 105 11.35 9.20 -4.38
C SER A 105 11.32 10.73 -4.26
N ALA A 106 11.67 11.29 -3.11
CA ALA A 106 11.75 12.75 -2.92
C ALA A 106 12.84 13.38 -3.81
N ILE A 107 14.01 12.75 -3.93
CA ILE A 107 15.10 13.18 -4.81
C ILE A 107 14.67 13.08 -6.28
N LEU A 108 14.07 11.98 -6.70
CA LEU A 108 13.55 11.80 -8.07
C LEU A 108 12.50 12.85 -8.42
N LEU A 109 11.60 13.16 -7.50
CA LEU A 109 10.60 14.22 -7.68
C LEU A 109 11.26 15.58 -7.89
N PHE A 110 12.27 15.93 -7.09
CA PHE A 110 13.06 17.14 -7.26
C PHE A 110 13.72 17.19 -8.64
N VAL A 111 14.43 16.12 -9.03
CA VAL A 111 15.15 16.04 -10.31
C VAL A 111 14.18 16.13 -11.49
N PHE A 112 13.06 15.41 -11.44
CA PHE A 112 12.02 15.43 -12.46
C PHE A 112 11.46 16.85 -12.65
N LEU A 113 11.00 17.50 -11.58
CA LEU A 113 10.43 18.85 -11.64
C LEU A 113 11.48 19.88 -12.09
N ARG A 114 12.70 19.78 -11.58
CA ARG A 114 13.82 20.63 -11.99
C ARG A 114 14.13 20.49 -13.48
N LEU A 115 14.13 19.24 -13.97
CA LEU A 115 14.35 18.95 -15.38
C LEU A 115 13.25 19.53 -16.26
N MET A 116 11.98 19.36 -15.88
CA MET A 116 10.82 19.77 -16.67
C MET A 116 10.60 21.30 -16.67
N THR A 117 10.76 21.95 -15.52
CA THR A 117 10.37 23.35 -15.33
C THR A 117 11.54 24.33 -15.33
N GLY A 118 12.75 23.87 -15.07
CA GLY A 118 13.91 24.73 -14.86
C GLY A 118 13.91 25.49 -13.52
N ALA A 119 12.87 25.36 -12.69
CA ALA A 119 12.67 26.12 -11.45
C ALA A 119 13.31 25.41 -10.25
N LEU A 120 14.56 25.80 -9.87
CA LEU A 120 15.31 25.14 -8.80
C LEU A 120 14.55 25.10 -7.47
N TRP A 121 14.21 26.29 -6.94
CA TRP A 121 13.64 26.43 -5.61
C TRP A 121 12.20 25.93 -5.52
N ARG A 122 11.38 26.14 -6.56
CA ARG A 122 10.00 25.60 -6.59
C ARG A 122 10.03 24.08 -6.57
N SER A 123 10.92 23.45 -7.35
CA SER A 123 11.09 21.99 -7.37
C SER A 123 11.58 21.46 -6.03
N ALA A 124 12.52 22.14 -5.39
CA ALA A 124 13.01 21.79 -4.05
C ALA A 124 11.90 21.88 -2.99
N CYS A 125 11.09 22.95 -3.03
CA CYS A 125 9.97 23.13 -2.09
C CYS A 125 8.92 22.03 -2.24
N VAL A 126 8.51 21.65 -3.46
CA VAL A 126 7.57 20.56 -3.68
C VAL A 126 8.13 19.24 -3.14
N ALA A 127 9.40 18.94 -3.44
CA ALA A 127 10.03 17.72 -2.98
C ALA A 127 10.19 17.68 -1.45
N ALA A 128 10.50 18.79 -0.79
CA ALA A 128 10.62 18.88 0.66
C ALA A 128 9.26 18.73 1.36
N LEU A 129 8.22 19.39 0.83
CA LEU A 129 6.85 19.23 1.34
C LEU A 129 6.36 17.78 1.18
N PHE A 130 6.62 17.16 0.02
CA PHE A 130 6.32 15.75 -0.21
C PHE A 130 7.09 14.85 0.77
N ALA A 131 8.38 15.10 0.96
CA ALA A 131 9.24 14.30 1.83
C ALA A 131 8.78 14.28 3.29
N LEU A 132 8.23 15.40 3.78
CA LEU A 132 7.88 15.57 5.20
C LEU A 132 6.37 15.54 5.48
N HIS A 133 5.53 15.30 4.47
CA HIS A 133 4.09 15.37 4.66
C HIS A 133 3.58 14.24 5.56
N PRO A 134 2.81 14.51 6.64
CA PRO A 134 2.35 13.49 7.59
C PRO A 134 1.50 12.37 6.96
N LEU A 135 0.77 12.63 5.87
CA LEU A 135 0.02 11.61 5.12
C LEU A 135 0.91 10.52 4.50
N ASN A 136 2.22 10.75 4.37
CA ASN A 136 3.14 9.74 3.85
C ASN A 136 3.60 8.75 4.92
N VAL A 137 3.29 9.00 6.21
CA VAL A 137 3.71 8.15 7.32
C VAL A 137 3.18 6.73 7.14
N GLU A 138 1.93 6.54 6.80
CA GLU A 138 1.34 5.23 6.57
C GLU A 138 2.10 4.44 5.48
N SER A 139 2.47 5.09 4.38
CA SER A 139 3.21 4.45 3.30
C SER A 139 4.65 4.08 3.69
N VAL A 140 5.31 4.86 4.57
CA VAL A 140 6.72 4.68 4.94
C VAL A 140 6.88 3.77 6.14
N ALA A 141 6.06 3.97 7.18
CA ALA A 141 6.16 3.23 8.43
C ALA A 141 5.59 1.81 8.34
N TRP A 142 4.56 1.58 7.51
CA TRP A 142 3.95 0.28 7.37
C TRP A 142 4.68 -0.59 6.35
N MET A 143 5.19 -1.75 6.78
CA MET A 143 5.96 -2.62 5.89
C MET A 143 5.16 -3.19 4.73
N ALA A 144 3.94 -3.62 4.98
CA ALA A 144 3.05 -4.14 3.94
C ALA A 144 2.74 -3.09 2.83
N GLU A 145 2.93 -1.79 3.10
CA GLU A 145 2.79 -0.72 2.09
C GLU A 145 4.08 -0.46 1.29
N ARG A 146 5.10 -1.32 1.36
CA ARG A 146 6.22 -1.38 0.43
C ARG A 146 5.75 -1.28 -1.02
N LYS A 147 4.63 -1.94 -1.33
CA LYS A 147 3.95 -1.88 -2.63
C LYS A 147 3.65 -0.44 -3.09
N ASN A 148 3.27 0.44 -2.17
CA ASN A 148 2.96 1.83 -2.47
C ASN A 148 4.22 2.65 -2.77
N LEU A 149 5.28 2.45 -1.97
CA LEU A 149 6.57 3.10 -2.17
C LEU A 149 7.23 2.67 -3.48
N LEU A 150 7.25 1.37 -3.78
CA LEU A 150 7.79 0.85 -5.04
C LEU A 150 7.02 1.40 -6.25
N SER A 151 5.69 1.39 -6.19
CA SER A 151 4.85 1.94 -7.26
C SER A 151 5.12 3.43 -7.47
N GLY A 152 5.17 4.22 -6.38
CA GLY A 152 5.51 5.65 -6.44
C GLY A 152 6.92 5.91 -6.98
N PHE A 153 7.90 5.15 -6.51
CA PHE A 153 9.29 5.24 -6.96
C PHE A 153 9.43 4.98 -8.48
N PHE A 154 8.86 3.88 -8.98
CA PHE A 154 8.88 3.59 -10.41
C PHE A 154 7.97 4.52 -11.22
N GLY A 155 6.89 5.04 -10.62
CA GLY A 155 6.11 6.12 -11.21
C GLY A 155 6.95 7.37 -11.46
N LEU A 156 7.75 7.81 -10.48
CA LEU A 156 8.65 8.96 -10.62
C LEU A 156 9.78 8.69 -11.63
N TRP A 157 10.34 7.48 -11.69
CA TRP A 157 11.24 7.09 -12.76
C TRP A 157 10.58 7.17 -14.14
N THR A 158 9.33 6.72 -14.26
CA THR A 158 8.58 6.84 -15.51
C THR A 158 8.44 8.29 -15.94
N LEU A 159 8.10 9.20 -15.00
CA LEU A 159 8.01 10.64 -15.27
C LEU A 159 9.36 11.23 -15.68
N LEU A 160 10.44 10.84 -15.02
CA LEU A 160 11.78 11.31 -15.34
C LEU A 160 12.24 10.83 -16.73
N PHE A 161 12.05 9.54 -17.03
CA PHE A 161 12.37 9.00 -18.35
C PHE A 161 11.50 9.60 -19.44
N TYR A 162 10.23 9.89 -19.14
CA TYR A 162 9.35 10.60 -20.07
C TYR A 162 9.83 12.02 -20.32
N ALA A 163 10.30 12.74 -19.30
CA ALA A 163 10.90 14.06 -19.45
C ALA A 163 12.16 14.04 -20.34
N LEU A 164 12.93 12.95 -20.31
CA LEU A 164 14.08 12.74 -21.19
C LEU A 164 13.65 12.35 -22.62
N TYR A 165 12.60 11.51 -22.74
CA TYR A 165 12.04 11.09 -24.01
C TYR A 165 11.50 12.27 -24.83
N ILE A 166 10.68 13.15 -24.22
CA ILE A 166 10.07 14.28 -24.96
C ILE A 166 11.11 15.27 -25.51
N ARG A 167 12.32 15.32 -24.92
CA ARG A 167 13.41 16.17 -25.38
C ARG A 167 14.05 15.67 -26.68
N ARG A 168 14.16 14.37 -26.83
CA ARG A 168 14.70 13.69 -27.99
C ARG A 168 13.93 12.40 -28.20
N PRO A 169 12.76 12.45 -28.86
CA PRO A 169 11.93 11.28 -29.08
C PRO A 169 12.65 10.19 -29.86
N GLY A 170 12.44 8.94 -29.45
CA GLY A 170 13.00 7.76 -30.11
C GLY A 170 12.68 6.50 -29.30
N TRP A 171 12.54 5.37 -29.98
CA TRP A 171 12.12 4.10 -29.35
C TRP A 171 13.06 3.65 -28.22
N ARG A 172 14.39 3.83 -28.38
CA ARG A 172 15.38 3.48 -27.33
C ARG A 172 15.19 4.28 -26.04
N ARG A 173 14.67 5.51 -26.12
CA ARG A 173 14.35 6.34 -24.95
C ARG A 173 12.97 6.10 -24.40
N TYR A 174 12.09 5.54 -25.22
CA TYR A 174 10.76 5.13 -24.77
C TYR A 174 10.79 3.83 -23.96
N LEU A 175 11.72 2.90 -24.25
CA LEU A 175 11.86 1.65 -23.50
C LEU A 175 11.99 1.85 -21.97
N PRO A 176 12.84 2.76 -21.44
CA PRO A 176 12.88 3.04 -20.00
C PRO A 176 11.55 3.57 -19.45
N VAL A 177 10.79 4.37 -20.21
CA VAL A 177 9.45 4.83 -19.82
C VAL A 177 8.51 3.63 -19.65
N PHE A 178 8.48 2.76 -20.64
CA PHE A 178 7.66 1.54 -20.64
C PHE A 178 8.08 0.59 -19.51
N GLY A 179 9.38 0.31 -19.37
CA GLY A 179 9.92 -0.60 -18.36
C GLY A 179 9.66 -0.11 -16.92
N ALA A 180 9.88 1.17 -16.64
CA ALA A 180 9.60 1.74 -15.33
C ALA A 180 8.09 1.71 -15.00
N CYS A 181 7.23 2.02 -15.97
CA CYS A 181 5.78 1.92 -15.80
C CYS A 181 5.36 0.47 -15.50
N ALA A 182 5.88 -0.51 -16.25
CA ALA A 182 5.60 -1.92 -16.03
C ALA A 182 6.03 -2.37 -14.61
N LEU A 183 7.24 -2.03 -14.18
CA LEU A 183 7.73 -2.32 -12.82
C LEU A 183 6.84 -1.68 -11.74
N GLY A 184 6.42 -0.43 -11.93
CA GLY A 184 5.51 0.22 -10.98
C GLY A 184 4.14 -0.45 -10.89
N LEU A 185 3.58 -0.91 -12.01
CA LEU A 185 2.32 -1.64 -12.07
C LEU A 185 2.43 -3.05 -11.45
N THR A 186 3.59 -3.72 -11.56
CA THR A 186 3.85 -4.99 -10.89
C THR A 186 4.12 -4.85 -9.39
N ALA A 187 4.29 -3.63 -8.87
CA ALA A 187 4.36 -3.35 -7.44
C ALA A 187 2.95 -3.06 -6.86
N LYS A 188 2.18 -2.19 -7.51
CA LYS A 188 0.80 -1.83 -7.13
C LYS A 188 0.09 -1.19 -8.33
N PRO A 189 -1.19 -1.50 -8.60
CA PRO A 189 -1.90 -0.97 -9.78
C PRO A 189 -2.29 0.51 -9.68
N MET A 190 -1.61 1.30 -8.84
CA MET A 190 -1.89 2.74 -8.68
C MET A 190 -1.54 3.57 -9.91
N LEU A 191 -0.61 3.08 -10.75
CA LEU A 191 -0.11 3.79 -11.93
C LEU A 191 -0.96 3.59 -13.19
N VAL A 192 -2.12 2.93 -13.09
CA VAL A 192 -3.01 2.72 -14.26
C VAL A 192 -3.50 4.03 -14.88
N THR A 193 -3.48 5.13 -14.13
CA THR A 193 -3.82 6.48 -14.60
C THR A 193 -2.62 7.26 -15.15
N LEU A 194 -1.42 6.68 -15.12
CA LEU A 194 -0.20 7.35 -15.56
C LEU A 194 -0.24 7.81 -17.03
N PRO A 195 -0.80 7.06 -18.00
CA PRO A 195 -0.93 7.54 -19.37
C PRO A 195 -1.65 8.89 -19.49
N PHE A 196 -2.71 9.10 -18.68
CA PHE A 196 -3.46 10.36 -18.63
C PHE A 196 -2.64 11.48 -17.97
N LEU A 197 -1.88 11.13 -16.93
CA LEU A 197 -0.96 12.09 -16.30
C LEU A 197 0.11 12.58 -17.29
N LEU A 198 0.63 11.70 -18.14
CA LEU A 198 1.59 12.10 -19.17
C LEU A 198 0.99 13.08 -20.20
N ILE A 199 -0.30 13.00 -20.48
CA ILE A 199 -1.01 14.00 -21.31
C ILE A 199 -1.07 15.35 -20.59
N LEU A 200 -1.34 15.38 -19.29
CA LEU A 200 -1.27 16.63 -18.50
C LEU A 200 0.12 17.25 -18.52
N LEU A 201 1.17 16.41 -18.45
CA LEU A 201 2.56 16.86 -18.55
C LEU A 201 2.94 17.33 -19.96
N ASP A 202 2.32 16.79 -21.02
CA ASP A 202 2.46 17.30 -22.39
C ASP A 202 1.84 18.70 -22.54
N PHE A 203 0.78 19.00 -21.77
CA PHE A 203 0.21 20.33 -21.69
C PHE A 203 1.14 21.28 -20.91
N TRP A 204 1.46 20.97 -19.67
CA TRP A 204 2.40 21.70 -18.83
C TRP A 204 3.18 20.74 -17.94
N PRO A 205 4.49 20.92 -17.76
CA PRO A 205 5.38 21.94 -18.30
C PRO A 205 5.98 21.57 -19.68
N GLY A 206 5.54 20.47 -20.29
CA GLY A 206 6.09 19.97 -21.56
C GLY A 206 5.88 20.89 -22.75
N GLY A 207 4.76 21.63 -22.80
CA GLY A 207 4.46 22.58 -23.87
C GLY A 207 4.26 21.93 -25.24
N ARG A 208 3.95 20.63 -25.30
CA ARG A 208 3.80 19.88 -26.55
C ARG A 208 2.42 20.11 -27.21
N ILE A 209 1.44 20.57 -26.44
CA ILE A 209 0.07 20.87 -26.93
C ILE A 209 -0.04 22.32 -27.37
N LEU A 210 0.34 23.28 -26.50
CA LEU A 210 0.14 24.71 -26.73
C LEU A 210 1.39 25.46 -27.23
N GLY A 211 2.54 24.76 -27.33
CA GLY A 211 3.83 25.41 -27.53
C GLY A 211 4.41 25.99 -26.22
N ARG A 212 5.71 26.06 -26.12
CA ARG A 212 6.42 26.43 -24.88
C ARG A 212 6.22 27.89 -24.46
N ALA A 213 6.03 28.78 -25.43
CA ALA A 213 5.77 30.21 -25.17
C ALA A 213 4.48 30.41 -24.35
N ALA A 214 3.46 29.58 -24.59
CA ALA A 214 2.18 29.64 -23.88
C ALA A 214 2.21 29.02 -22.48
N THR A 215 3.30 28.31 -22.10
CA THR A 215 3.37 27.61 -20.81
C THR A 215 4.00 28.43 -19.69
N GLY A 216 4.49 29.62 -19.96
CA GLY A 216 5.17 30.48 -18.98
C GLY A 216 6.49 29.89 -18.43
N VAL A 217 6.96 28.78 -18.98
CA VAL A 217 8.23 28.15 -18.60
C VAL A 217 9.37 28.94 -19.29
N PRO A 218 10.37 29.46 -18.54
CA PRO A 218 11.47 30.23 -19.14
C PRO A 218 12.13 29.47 -20.28
N SER A 219 12.35 30.18 -21.39
CA SER A 219 12.99 29.62 -22.60
C SER A 219 14.46 29.27 -22.42
N SER A 220 15.09 29.78 -21.38
CA SER A 220 16.51 29.57 -21.11
C SER A 220 16.79 29.08 -19.70
N VAL A 221 17.30 27.86 -19.60
CA VAL A 221 18.27 27.52 -18.57
C VAL A 221 19.58 28.07 -19.09
N PRO A 222 20.22 29.09 -18.47
CA PRO A 222 21.48 29.64 -18.95
C PRO A 222 22.53 28.52 -19.03
N GLY A 223 23.15 28.33 -20.17
CA GLY A 223 24.21 27.33 -20.41
C GLY A 223 23.87 26.14 -21.27
N LYS A 224 22.61 25.89 -21.59
CA LYS A 224 22.22 24.91 -22.64
C LYS A 224 21.06 25.51 -23.42
N ALA A 225 21.20 25.62 -24.72
CA ALA A 225 20.11 26.01 -25.60
C ALA A 225 18.86 25.16 -25.31
N PRO A 226 17.70 25.77 -25.02
CA PRO A 226 16.49 25.00 -24.84
C PRO A 226 16.20 24.29 -26.15
N TYR A 227 16.08 22.96 -26.08
CA TYR A 227 15.55 22.24 -27.24
C TYR A 227 14.15 22.77 -27.51
N PRO A 228 13.88 23.30 -28.74
CA PRO A 228 12.55 23.78 -29.08
C PRO A 228 11.61 22.56 -29.04
N ILE A 229 10.79 22.48 -27.98
CA ILE A 229 9.70 21.51 -27.95
C ILE A 229 8.67 22.07 -28.92
N ARG A 230 8.58 21.46 -30.10
CA ARG A 230 7.59 21.82 -31.10
C ARG A 230 6.23 21.27 -30.70
N PRO A 231 5.14 21.99 -30.96
CA PRO A 231 3.81 21.44 -30.84
C PRO A 231 3.70 20.13 -31.61
N VAL A 232 3.04 19.17 -31.03
CA VAL A 232 2.87 17.83 -31.58
C VAL A 232 1.36 17.60 -31.78
N SER A 233 0.98 16.94 -32.87
CA SER A 233 -0.43 16.64 -33.11
C SER A 233 -1.01 15.79 -31.99
N LEU A 234 -2.28 16.01 -31.67
CA LEU A 234 -2.98 15.25 -30.62
C LEU A 234 -2.98 13.76 -30.92
N CYS A 235 -3.14 13.39 -32.21
CA CYS A 235 -3.09 11.99 -32.64
C CYS A 235 -1.76 11.32 -32.24
N ARG A 236 -0.62 11.99 -32.50
CA ARG A 236 0.70 11.47 -32.10
C ARG A 236 0.87 11.41 -30.59
N LEU A 237 0.35 12.40 -29.85
CA LEU A 237 0.39 12.38 -28.39
C LEU A 237 -0.38 11.17 -27.83
N LEU A 238 -1.54 10.86 -28.40
CA LEU A 238 -2.35 9.72 -27.97
C LEU A 238 -1.69 8.39 -28.38
N THR A 239 -1.18 8.28 -29.61
CA THR A 239 -0.52 7.04 -30.07
C THR A 239 0.73 6.70 -29.25
N GLU A 240 1.49 7.70 -28.79
CA GLU A 240 2.63 7.50 -27.87
C GLU A 240 2.20 6.88 -26.52
N LYS A 241 0.94 7.02 -26.10
CA LYS A 241 0.44 6.48 -24.82
C LYS A 241 -0.18 5.08 -24.95
N ILE A 242 -0.48 4.61 -26.18
CA ILE A 242 -1.12 3.31 -26.40
C ILE A 242 -0.38 2.16 -25.70
N PRO A 243 0.96 2.01 -25.76
CA PRO A 243 1.64 0.91 -25.08
C PRO A 243 1.43 0.95 -23.55
N LEU A 244 1.40 2.15 -22.95
CA LEU A 244 1.17 2.31 -21.51
C LEU A 244 -0.30 2.08 -21.15
N ILE A 245 -1.24 2.45 -22.02
CA ILE A 245 -2.68 2.17 -21.84
C ILE A 245 -2.90 0.65 -21.86
N VAL A 246 -2.26 -0.08 -22.78
CA VAL A 246 -2.35 -1.54 -22.84
C VAL A 246 -1.82 -2.17 -21.55
N LEU A 247 -0.68 -1.71 -21.02
CA LEU A 247 -0.18 -2.15 -19.71
C LEU A 247 -1.17 -1.86 -18.58
N SER A 248 -1.77 -0.67 -18.59
CA SER A 248 -2.75 -0.27 -17.56
C SER A 248 -3.99 -1.15 -17.59
N VAL A 249 -4.54 -1.42 -18.79
CA VAL A 249 -5.70 -2.31 -18.97
C VAL A 249 -5.38 -3.73 -18.51
N ALA A 250 -4.22 -4.27 -18.88
CA ALA A 250 -3.76 -5.58 -18.41
C ALA A 250 -3.64 -5.62 -16.89
N SER A 251 -3.05 -4.59 -16.28
CA SER A 251 -2.92 -4.49 -14.81
C SER A 251 -4.30 -4.41 -14.13
N ILE A 252 -5.26 -3.66 -14.67
CA ILE A 252 -6.63 -3.59 -14.14
C ILE A 252 -7.28 -4.97 -14.20
N ALA A 253 -7.21 -5.67 -15.35
CA ALA A 253 -7.81 -6.99 -15.51
C ALA A 253 -7.25 -8.01 -14.48
N VAL A 254 -5.92 -8.06 -14.33
CA VAL A 254 -5.27 -8.94 -13.36
C VAL A 254 -5.64 -8.56 -11.92
N THR A 255 -5.73 -7.27 -11.60
CA THR A 255 -6.11 -6.78 -10.28
C THR A 255 -7.54 -7.15 -9.92
N LEU A 256 -8.49 -6.97 -10.84
CA LEU A 256 -9.88 -7.35 -10.62
C LEU A 256 -10.01 -8.87 -10.40
N LEU A 257 -9.31 -9.68 -11.19
CA LEU A 257 -9.26 -11.12 -11.02
C LEU A 257 -8.69 -11.52 -9.64
N ALA A 258 -7.63 -10.85 -9.19
CA ALA A 258 -7.03 -11.09 -7.88
C ALA A 258 -7.99 -10.71 -6.74
N ALA A 259 -8.65 -9.55 -6.84
CA ALA A 259 -9.61 -9.07 -5.85
C ALA A 259 -10.87 -9.96 -5.76
N GLU A 260 -11.34 -10.47 -6.89
CA GLU A 260 -12.46 -11.41 -6.97
C GLU A 260 -12.10 -12.74 -6.30
N ARG A 261 -10.96 -13.36 -6.68
CA ARG A 261 -10.49 -14.62 -6.10
C ARG A 261 -10.25 -14.53 -4.60
N GLY A 262 -9.75 -13.40 -4.13
CA GLY A 262 -9.50 -13.15 -2.71
C GLY A 262 -10.71 -12.67 -1.92
N GLY A 263 -11.90 -12.49 -2.54
CA GLY A 263 -13.14 -12.03 -1.88
C GLY A 263 -13.09 -10.58 -1.40
N ALA A 264 -12.11 -9.80 -1.84
CA ALA A 264 -11.98 -8.41 -1.45
C ALA A 264 -12.91 -7.46 -2.23
N LEU A 265 -13.32 -7.86 -3.44
CA LEU A 265 -14.23 -7.09 -4.28
C LEU A 265 -15.63 -7.10 -3.67
N LYS A 266 -16.17 -5.91 -3.36
CA LYS A 266 -17.51 -5.78 -2.81
C LYS A 266 -18.53 -5.61 -3.93
N THR A 267 -19.67 -6.32 -3.81
CA THR A 267 -20.77 -6.26 -4.78
C THR A 267 -21.52 -4.93 -4.68
N LEU A 268 -22.37 -4.66 -5.67
CA LEU A 268 -23.27 -3.50 -5.63
C LEU A 268 -24.38 -3.66 -4.59
N ASP A 269 -24.71 -4.90 -4.19
CA ASP A 269 -25.65 -5.16 -3.10
C ASP A 269 -25.09 -4.73 -1.74
N HIS A 270 -23.75 -4.87 -1.56
CA HIS A 270 -23.11 -4.42 -0.33
C HIS A 270 -22.91 -2.91 -0.28
N PHE A 271 -22.42 -2.31 -1.39
CA PHE A 271 -22.30 -0.86 -1.56
C PHE A 271 -22.91 -0.44 -2.90
N PRO A 272 -24.17 0.05 -2.91
CA PRO A 272 -24.83 0.57 -4.10
C PRO A 272 -24.04 1.70 -4.77
N LEU A 273 -24.24 1.90 -6.08
CA LEU A 273 -23.50 2.91 -6.84
C LEU A 273 -23.65 4.33 -6.26
N THR A 274 -24.84 4.68 -5.76
CA THR A 274 -25.10 5.97 -5.10
C THR A 274 -24.24 6.17 -3.86
N VAL A 275 -24.07 5.11 -3.06
CA VAL A 275 -23.19 5.11 -1.87
C VAL A 275 -21.73 5.30 -2.27
N ARG A 276 -21.28 4.59 -3.32
CA ARG A 276 -19.89 4.71 -3.82
C ARG A 276 -19.60 6.10 -4.38
N LEU A 277 -20.52 6.66 -5.17
CA LEU A 277 -20.40 8.03 -5.71
C LEU A 277 -20.38 9.08 -4.59
N GLY A 278 -21.29 8.93 -3.61
CA GLY A 278 -21.32 9.79 -2.44
C GLY A 278 -20.01 9.74 -1.65
N ASN A 279 -19.51 8.52 -1.38
CA ASN A 279 -18.23 8.32 -0.70
C ASN A 279 -17.06 8.90 -1.51
N ALA A 280 -17.02 8.71 -2.83
CA ALA A 280 -15.96 9.23 -3.67
C ALA A 280 -15.87 10.77 -3.60
N LEU A 281 -16.99 11.46 -3.70
CA LEU A 281 -17.05 12.93 -3.56
C LEU A 281 -16.59 13.37 -2.16
N TYR A 282 -17.12 12.72 -1.12
CA TYR A 282 -16.74 13.01 0.26
C TYR A 282 -15.25 12.76 0.51
N ALA A 283 -14.69 11.64 0.01
CA ALA A 283 -13.29 11.28 0.17
C ALA A 283 -12.37 12.31 -0.51
N TYR A 284 -12.69 12.83 -1.70
CA TYR A 284 -11.94 13.92 -2.31
C TYR A 284 -11.89 15.16 -1.41
N ALA A 285 -13.02 15.58 -0.85
CA ALA A 285 -13.07 16.72 0.05
C ALA A 285 -12.32 16.45 1.37
N ALA A 286 -12.45 15.23 1.93
CA ALA A 286 -11.72 14.81 3.12
C ALA A 286 -10.21 14.79 2.90
N TYR A 287 -9.73 14.30 1.76
CA TYR A 287 -8.31 14.35 1.41
C TYR A 287 -7.79 15.79 1.29
N LEU A 288 -8.54 16.70 0.65
CA LEU A 288 -8.18 18.11 0.64
C LEU A 288 -8.02 18.65 2.06
N GLY A 289 -8.98 18.37 2.95
CA GLY A 289 -8.89 18.78 4.35
C GLY A 289 -7.63 18.24 5.04
N LYS A 290 -7.35 16.94 4.88
CA LYS A 290 -6.19 16.28 5.51
C LYS A 290 -4.84 16.72 4.92
N ILE A 291 -4.78 17.13 3.66
CA ILE A 291 -3.56 17.66 3.05
C ILE A 291 -3.20 19.04 3.65
N PHE A 292 -4.19 19.90 3.87
CA PHE A 292 -3.93 21.21 4.49
C PHE A 292 -3.81 21.11 6.01
N LEU A 293 -4.58 20.23 6.63
CA LEU A 293 -4.63 20.03 8.08
C LEU A 293 -4.53 18.54 8.41
N PRO A 294 -3.32 17.97 8.47
CA PRO A 294 -3.09 16.54 8.67
C PRO A 294 -3.33 16.16 10.16
N ARG A 295 -4.61 16.09 10.53
CA ARG A 295 -5.09 15.67 11.85
C ARG A 295 -5.89 14.39 11.74
N ASP A 296 -6.00 13.67 12.85
CA ASP A 296 -6.82 12.47 12.98
C ASP A 296 -6.54 11.45 11.87
N LEU A 297 -5.24 11.24 11.61
CA LEU A 297 -4.77 10.28 10.61
C LEU A 297 -4.86 8.87 11.20
N ALA A 298 -5.58 7.96 10.52
CA ALA A 298 -5.83 6.61 11.00
C ALA A 298 -5.44 5.55 9.98
N VAL A 299 -4.97 4.40 10.46
CA VAL A 299 -4.63 3.26 9.61
C VAL A 299 -5.85 2.68 8.87
N PHE A 300 -7.05 2.90 9.40
CA PHE A 300 -8.30 2.45 8.80
C PHE A 300 -9.43 3.44 9.07
N TYR A 301 -10.08 3.89 8.01
CA TYR A 301 -11.28 4.73 8.05
C TYR A 301 -12.49 3.88 7.66
N PRO A 302 -13.38 3.53 8.60
CA PRO A 302 -14.57 2.74 8.29
C PRO A 302 -15.43 3.42 7.23
N HIS A 303 -16.02 2.62 6.34
CA HIS A 303 -16.97 3.16 5.36
C HIS A 303 -18.26 3.61 6.10
N PRO A 304 -18.68 4.88 5.96
CA PRO A 304 -19.80 5.42 6.72
C PRO A 304 -21.17 4.87 6.28
N GLY A 305 -21.20 4.01 5.26
CA GLY A 305 -22.44 3.60 4.65
C GLY A 305 -23.10 4.76 3.89
N ASN A 306 -24.31 5.15 4.29
CA ASN A 306 -25.02 6.27 3.69
C ASN A 306 -24.55 7.60 4.28
N LEU A 307 -23.99 8.45 3.44
CA LEU A 307 -23.72 9.84 3.75
C LEU A 307 -24.98 10.69 3.62
N SER A 308 -25.09 11.74 4.43
CA SER A 308 -26.18 12.70 4.27
C SER A 308 -26.06 13.46 2.95
N LEU A 309 -27.22 13.85 2.39
CA LEU A 309 -27.26 14.55 1.10
C LEU A 309 -26.44 15.84 1.11
N TRP A 310 -26.46 16.59 2.24
CA TRP A 310 -25.71 17.84 2.38
C TRP A 310 -24.19 17.62 2.37
N GLN A 311 -23.68 16.51 2.95
CA GLN A 311 -22.26 16.17 2.92
C GLN A 311 -21.80 15.84 1.50
N THR A 312 -22.56 15.02 0.79
CA THR A 312 -22.28 14.65 -0.60
C THR A 312 -22.37 15.86 -1.55
N ALA A 313 -23.45 16.65 -1.43
CA ALA A 313 -23.66 17.83 -2.26
C ALA A 313 -22.61 18.92 -1.96
N GLY A 314 -22.30 19.17 -0.68
CA GLY A 314 -21.27 20.13 -0.28
C GLY A 314 -19.88 19.74 -0.81
N ALA A 315 -19.52 18.47 -0.73
CA ALA A 315 -18.26 17.96 -1.31
C ALA A 315 -18.24 18.12 -2.84
N GLY A 316 -19.34 17.78 -3.51
CA GLY A 316 -19.49 17.96 -4.96
C GLY A 316 -19.36 19.41 -5.39
N LEU A 317 -20.03 20.33 -4.68
CA LEU A 317 -19.93 21.78 -4.93
C LEU A 317 -18.52 22.31 -4.72
N LEU A 318 -17.81 21.87 -3.67
CA LEU A 318 -16.42 22.24 -3.44
C LEU A 318 -15.54 21.82 -4.61
N ILE A 319 -15.63 20.56 -5.04
CA ILE A 319 -14.83 20.04 -6.16
C ILE A 319 -15.16 20.79 -7.45
N ALA A 320 -16.44 21.06 -7.72
CA ALA A 320 -16.88 21.82 -8.90
C ALA A 320 -16.37 23.26 -8.87
N ALA A 321 -16.44 23.94 -7.72
CA ALA A 321 -15.96 25.31 -7.55
C ALA A 321 -14.45 25.42 -7.76
N VAL A 322 -13.67 24.50 -7.15
CA VAL A 322 -12.20 24.46 -7.36
C VAL A 322 -11.90 24.17 -8.83
N THR A 323 -12.57 23.19 -9.45
CA THR A 323 -12.38 22.84 -10.86
C THR A 323 -12.67 24.05 -11.77
N ALA A 324 -13.80 24.76 -11.56
CA ALA A 324 -14.13 25.93 -12.32
C ALA A 324 -13.10 27.07 -12.16
N SER A 325 -12.61 27.27 -10.93
CA SER A 325 -11.57 28.28 -10.63
C SER A 325 -10.26 27.96 -11.33
N VAL A 326 -9.83 26.72 -11.29
CA VAL A 326 -8.63 26.22 -11.95
C VAL A 326 -8.73 26.33 -13.48
N LEU A 327 -9.89 25.99 -14.04
CA LEU A 327 -10.12 26.09 -15.49
C LEU A 327 -10.21 27.54 -15.98
N ARG A 328 -10.69 28.48 -15.17
CA ARG A 328 -10.66 29.90 -15.54
C ARG A 328 -9.23 30.44 -15.75
N GLY A 329 -8.28 29.92 -14.95
CA GLY A 329 -6.87 30.36 -15.00
C GLY A 329 -5.96 29.56 -15.95
N TYR A 330 -6.47 28.59 -16.72
CA TYR A 330 -5.64 27.58 -17.39
C TYR A 330 -4.63 28.16 -18.41
N ARG A 331 -4.95 29.27 -19.07
CA ARG A 331 -4.06 29.91 -20.05
C ARG A 331 -2.92 30.67 -19.42
N GLU A 332 -3.19 31.36 -18.31
CA GLU A 332 -2.19 32.22 -17.63
C GLU A 332 -1.35 31.39 -16.64
N ARG A 333 -1.97 30.39 -16.01
CA ARG A 333 -1.40 29.56 -14.95
C ARG A 333 -1.62 28.07 -15.23
N PRO A 334 -0.99 27.51 -16.27
CA PRO A 334 -1.25 26.14 -16.74
C PRO A 334 -0.87 25.05 -15.72
N TYR A 335 -0.09 25.38 -14.69
CA TYR A 335 0.20 24.48 -13.57
C TYR A 335 -1.04 24.22 -12.69
N LEU A 336 -2.04 25.11 -12.68
CA LEU A 336 -3.27 24.92 -11.88
C LEU A 336 -4.06 23.71 -12.35
N PRO A 337 -4.50 23.60 -13.63
CA PRO A 337 -5.21 22.41 -14.10
C PRO A 337 -4.35 21.15 -14.03
N VAL A 338 -3.06 21.23 -14.29
CA VAL A 338 -2.18 20.06 -14.21
C VAL A 338 -2.11 19.52 -12.78
N GLY A 339 -1.86 20.38 -11.80
CA GLY A 339 -1.81 19.97 -10.39
C GLY A 339 -3.15 19.42 -9.88
N TRP A 340 -4.25 20.08 -10.26
CA TRP A 340 -5.61 19.68 -9.87
C TRP A 340 -6.02 18.35 -10.48
N PHE A 341 -5.90 18.18 -11.79
CA PHE A 341 -6.27 16.94 -12.47
C PHE A 341 -5.28 15.79 -12.22
N TRP A 342 -4.03 16.09 -11.86
CA TRP A 342 -3.12 15.10 -11.30
C TRP A 342 -3.71 14.52 -10.02
N PHE A 343 -4.07 15.38 -9.05
CA PHE A 343 -4.68 14.95 -7.78
C PHE A 343 -5.95 14.15 -8.01
N LEU A 344 -6.92 14.68 -8.75
CA LEU A 344 -8.18 13.99 -9.01
C LEU A 344 -7.97 12.68 -9.77
N GLY A 345 -7.22 12.71 -10.86
CA GLY A 345 -7.07 11.59 -11.77
C GLY A 345 -6.32 10.41 -11.17
N THR A 346 -5.28 10.67 -10.37
CA THR A 346 -4.49 9.58 -9.76
C THR A 346 -5.16 8.96 -8.54
N LEU A 347 -6.19 9.58 -7.96
CA LEU A 347 -7.04 8.99 -6.92
C LEU A 347 -8.14 8.08 -7.47
N VAL A 348 -8.51 8.20 -8.75
CA VAL A 348 -9.61 7.43 -9.36
C VAL A 348 -9.56 5.92 -9.06
N PRO A 349 -8.41 5.23 -9.13
CA PRO A 349 -8.36 3.79 -8.89
C PRO A 349 -8.71 3.37 -7.46
N VAL A 350 -8.61 4.30 -6.49
CA VAL A 350 -8.72 4.00 -5.04
C VAL A 350 -9.75 4.85 -4.31
N ILE A 351 -10.48 5.71 -5.03
CA ILE A 351 -11.47 6.61 -4.42
C ILE A 351 -12.77 5.90 -4.00
N GLY A 352 -12.92 4.60 -4.31
CA GLY A 352 -14.08 3.82 -3.92
C GLY A 352 -15.15 3.65 -5.00
N LEU A 353 -14.91 4.07 -6.25
CA LEU A 353 -15.80 3.77 -7.39
C LEU A 353 -15.88 2.26 -7.65
N VAL A 354 -14.72 1.60 -7.63
CA VAL A 354 -14.61 0.14 -7.50
C VAL A 354 -14.21 -0.14 -6.07
N GLN A 355 -15.16 -0.66 -5.27
CA GLN A 355 -14.94 -0.85 -3.83
C GLN A 355 -14.19 -2.14 -3.57
N VAL A 356 -12.94 -2.00 -3.10
CA VAL A 356 -12.10 -3.08 -2.63
C VAL A 356 -11.86 -2.90 -1.12
N GLY A 357 -12.28 -3.89 -0.33
CA GLY A 357 -12.25 -3.79 1.14
C GLY A 357 -13.41 -2.99 1.74
N LEU A 358 -13.30 -2.68 3.03
CA LEU A 358 -14.35 -2.04 3.85
C LEU A 358 -14.03 -0.57 4.21
N GLN A 359 -12.88 -0.05 3.77
CA GLN A 359 -12.46 1.32 4.07
C GLN A 359 -13.10 2.33 3.12
N ALA A 360 -13.46 3.50 3.66
CA ALA A 360 -13.93 4.65 2.88
C ALA A 360 -12.80 5.34 2.13
N MET A 361 -11.63 5.43 2.76
CA MET A 361 -10.43 6.11 2.30
C MET A 361 -9.21 5.55 3.05
N ALA A 362 -7.99 5.92 2.65
CA ALA A 362 -6.75 5.61 3.37
C ALA A 362 -5.68 6.67 3.09
N ASP A 363 -4.90 7.05 4.11
CA ASP A 363 -3.88 8.11 3.97
C ASP A 363 -2.83 7.74 2.91
N ARG A 364 -2.44 6.47 2.82
CA ARG A 364 -1.52 5.93 1.81
C ARG A 364 -1.94 6.14 0.35
N TYR A 365 -3.23 6.35 0.09
CA TYR A 365 -3.72 6.57 -1.28
C TYR A 365 -3.31 7.94 -1.84
N VAL A 366 -2.97 8.89 -0.97
CA VAL A 366 -2.59 10.25 -1.36
C VAL A 366 -1.11 10.37 -1.73
N TYR A 367 -0.28 9.36 -1.51
CA TYR A 367 1.16 9.40 -1.72
C TYR A 367 1.57 9.99 -3.09
N PHE A 368 1.01 9.51 -4.18
CA PHE A 368 1.29 10.02 -5.53
C PHE A 368 0.40 11.21 -5.94
N PRO A 369 -0.90 11.24 -5.61
CA PRO A 369 -1.80 12.37 -5.86
C PRO A 369 -1.37 13.69 -5.20
N LEU A 370 -0.79 13.64 -4.01
CA LEU A 370 -0.29 14.80 -3.27
C LEU A 370 0.64 15.69 -4.09
N ILE A 371 1.48 15.10 -4.94
CA ILE A 371 2.43 15.81 -5.79
C ILE A 371 1.74 16.87 -6.64
N GLY A 372 0.58 16.54 -7.21
CA GLY A 372 -0.21 17.47 -8.02
C GLY A 372 -0.62 18.72 -7.25
N LEU A 373 -1.18 18.55 -6.05
CA LEU A 373 -1.58 19.70 -5.21
C LEU A 373 -0.37 20.50 -4.73
N LEU A 374 0.75 19.86 -4.39
CA LEU A 374 1.96 20.57 -4.00
C LEU A 374 2.52 21.41 -5.15
N ILE A 375 2.44 20.93 -6.40
CA ILE A 375 2.80 21.74 -7.57
C ILE A 375 1.88 22.96 -7.65
N LEU A 376 0.56 22.77 -7.59
CA LEU A 376 -0.42 23.85 -7.65
C LEU A 376 -0.14 24.91 -6.56
N LEU A 377 0.08 24.48 -5.33
CA LEU A 377 0.30 25.38 -4.19
C LEU A 377 1.63 26.15 -4.30
N VAL A 378 2.73 25.45 -4.58
CA VAL A 378 4.06 26.09 -4.60
C VAL A 378 4.21 27.06 -5.78
N TRP A 379 3.71 26.68 -6.98
CA TRP A 379 3.73 27.58 -8.12
C TRP A 379 2.78 28.76 -7.93
N GLY A 380 1.57 28.52 -7.38
CA GLY A 380 0.59 29.56 -7.07
C GLY A 380 1.11 30.58 -6.07
N ALA A 381 1.67 30.11 -4.96
CA ALA A 381 2.28 30.98 -3.94
C ALA A 381 3.44 31.81 -4.50
N ALA A 382 4.30 31.20 -5.33
CA ALA A 382 5.40 31.90 -5.96
C ALA A 382 4.94 32.99 -6.95
N ASP A 383 3.82 32.76 -7.66
CA ASP A 383 3.25 33.77 -8.57
C ASP A 383 2.57 34.91 -7.81
N LEU A 384 1.93 34.65 -6.69
CA LEU A 384 1.34 35.70 -5.81
C LEU A 384 2.41 36.61 -5.20
N ALA A 385 3.60 36.08 -4.92
CA ALA A 385 4.72 36.84 -4.37
C ALA A 385 5.57 37.53 -5.46
N ARG A 386 5.24 37.36 -6.74
CA ARG A 386 6.04 37.89 -7.85
C ARG A 386 6.06 39.41 -7.84
N GLY A 387 7.27 39.98 -7.98
CA GLY A 387 7.47 41.45 -7.97
C GLY A 387 7.49 42.10 -6.59
N ARG A 388 7.28 41.37 -5.49
CA ARG A 388 7.26 41.90 -4.13
C ARG A 388 8.42 41.32 -3.32
N THR A 389 9.38 42.17 -2.89
CA THR A 389 10.50 41.70 -2.05
C THR A 389 10.01 41.11 -0.71
N ALA A 390 9.10 41.83 -0.04
CA ALA A 390 8.44 41.32 1.17
C ALA A 390 7.74 39.99 0.94
N GLY A 391 7.11 39.76 -0.22
CA GLY A 391 6.47 38.51 -0.58
C GLY A 391 7.43 37.33 -0.61
N LYS A 392 8.65 37.51 -1.09
CA LYS A 392 9.68 36.45 -1.09
C LYS A 392 10.11 36.08 0.32
N THR A 393 10.33 37.05 1.19
CA THR A 393 10.70 36.84 2.61
C THR A 393 9.59 36.09 3.34
N VAL A 394 8.33 36.50 3.14
CA VAL A 394 7.17 35.80 3.70
C VAL A 394 7.10 34.34 3.22
N LEU A 395 7.30 34.08 1.91
CA LEU A 395 7.29 32.70 1.40
C LEU A 395 8.38 31.82 2.00
N ILE A 396 9.60 32.36 2.16
CA ILE A 396 10.70 31.63 2.78
C ILE A 396 10.36 31.31 4.24
N GLY A 397 9.92 32.31 5.00
CA GLY A 397 9.51 32.14 6.39
C GLY A 397 8.37 31.12 6.54
N SER A 398 7.32 31.24 5.70
CA SER A 398 6.21 30.28 5.69
C SER A 398 6.67 28.87 5.35
N MET A 399 7.58 28.70 4.40
CA MET A 399 8.13 27.39 4.03
C MET A 399 8.87 26.76 5.21
N VAL A 400 9.73 27.52 5.90
CA VAL A 400 10.45 27.02 7.09
C VAL A 400 9.46 26.59 8.18
N ILE A 401 8.44 27.40 8.45
CA ILE A 401 7.41 27.09 9.45
C ILE A 401 6.65 25.80 9.06
N ILE A 402 6.20 25.67 7.81
CA ILE A 402 5.44 24.51 7.34
C ILE A 402 6.30 23.24 7.39
N LEU A 403 7.57 23.30 6.95
CA LEU A 403 8.46 22.13 7.00
C LEU A 403 8.77 21.71 8.44
N SER A 404 8.95 22.66 9.35
CA SER A 404 9.14 22.40 10.78
C SER A 404 7.88 21.75 11.37
N LEU A 405 6.70 22.29 11.08
CA LEU A 405 5.42 21.75 11.53
C LEU A 405 5.20 20.34 10.97
N TYR A 406 5.43 20.13 9.67
CA TYR A 406 5.29 18.79 9.08
C TYR A 406 6.28 17.80 9.66
N SER A 407 7.53 18.19 9.95
CA SER A 407 8.49 17.34 10.66
C SER A 407 7.98 16.90 12.03
N LEU A 408 7.40 17.82 12.80
CA LEU A 408 6.83 17.53 14.12
C LEU A 408 5.62 16.61 14.03
N LEU A 409 4.67 16.91 13.13
CA LEU A 409 3.46 16.12 12.94
C LEU A 409 3.79 14.71 12.38
N THR A 410 4.75 14.60 11.46
CA THR A 410 5.23 13.32 10.95
C THR A 410 5.85 12.49 12.07
N ARG A 411 6.69 13.09 12.92
CA ARG A 411 7.24 12.39 14.08
C ARG A 411 6.19 11.99 15.12
N GLN A 412 5.18 12.82 15.31
CA GLN A 412 4.05 12.48 16.17
C GLN A 412 3.27 11.29 15.60
N GLN A 413 2.93 11.33 14.31
CA GLN A 413 2.21 10.25 13.65
C GLN A 413 3.00 8.93 13.64
N LEU A 414 4.33 8.99 13.46
CA LEU A 414 5.19 7.81 13.53
C LEU A 414 5.12 7.08 14.87
N ARG A 415 4.90 7.78 15.98
CA ARG A 415 4.85 7.15 17.31
C ARG A 415 3.76 6.09 17.41
N TYR A 416 2.66 6.27 16.69
CA TYR A 416 1.55 5.31 16.67
C TYR A 416 1.93 4.00 15.95
N TRP A 417 2.91 4.02 15.05
CA TRP A 417 3.37 2.84 14.30
C TRP A 417 4.41 2.00 15.05
N ARG A 418 4.73 2.32 16.31
CA ARG A 418 5.72 1.57 17.10
C ARG A 418 5.24 0.18 17.50
N SER A 419 3.95 -0.01 17.69
CA SER A 419 3.32 -1.29 18.03
C SER A 419 1.90 -1.35 17.52
N SER A 420 1.38 -2.55 17.36
CA SER A 420 -0.03 -2.78 17.00
C SER A 420 -0.99 -2.16 18.01
N HIS A 421 -0.68 -2.25 19.30
CA HIS A 421 -1.47 -1.68 20.38
C HIS A 421 -1.65 -0.17 20.17
N LEU A 422 -0.57 0.61 20.12
CA LEU A 422 -0.61 2.06 19.93
C LEU A 422 -1.31 2.47 18.63
N LEU A 423 -1.10 1.68 17.56
CA LEU A 423 -1.68 1.96 16.24
C LEU A 423 -3.21 1.89 16.27
N PHE A 424 -3.75 0.82 16.85
CA PHE A 424 -5.20 0.62 16.86
C PHE A 424 -5.90 1.37 17.98
N GLU A 425 -5.25 1.61 19.13
CA GLU A 425 -5.72 2.52 20.15
C GLU A 425 -5.90 3.94 19.59
N HIS A 426 -4.89 4.44 18.87
CA HIS A 426 -5.01 5.73 18.18
C HIS A 426 -6.11 5.73 17.11
N ALA A 427 -6.23 4.67 16.31
CA ALA A 427 -7.31 4.57 15.33
C ALA A 427 -8.70 4.65 15.98
N LEU A 428 -8.89 4.01 17.13
CA LEU A 428 -10.14 4.08 17.90
C LEU A 428 -10.38 5.47 18.49
N ALA A 429 -9.33 6.18 18.88
CA ALA A 429 -9.46 7.54 19.43
C ALA A 429 -9.92 8.57 18.38
N VAL A 430 -9.60 8.34 17.08
CA VAL A 430 -9.84 9.32 16.00
C VAL A 430 -10.89 8.88 14.98
N THR A 431 -11.48 7.68 15.14
CA THR A 431 -12.54 7.17 14.26
C THR A 431 -13.72 6.66 15.09
N ALA A 432 -14.92 6.83 14.57
CA ALA A 432 -16.12 6.28 15.20
C ALA A 432 -16.46 4.90 14.60
N ALA A 433 -17.06 4.02 15.43
CA ALA A 433 -17.58 2.71 15.01
C ALA A 433 -16.62 1.92 14.11
N ASN A 434 -15.41 1.66 14.62
CA ASN A 434 -14.34 1.02 13.85
C ASN A 434 -14.15 -0.47 14.25
N PRO A 435 -14.94 -1.40 13.68
CA PRO A 435 -14.85 -2.82 14.04
C PRO A 435 -13.49 -3.44 13.70
N VAL A 436 -12.83 -2.95 12.65
CA VAL A 436 -11.51 -3.44 12.24
C VAL A 436 -10.45 -3.02 13.26
N ALA A 437 -10.46 -1.78 13.73
CA ALA A 437 -9.51 -1.33 14.76
C ALA A 437 -9.75 -2.05 16.10
N HIS A 438 -10.99 -2.22 16.53
CA HIS A 438 -11.30 -3.02 17.71
C HIS A 438 -10.81 -4.46 17.60
N SER A 439 -11.03 -5.12 16.45
CA SER A 439 -10.59 -6.50 16.21
C SER A 439 -9.06 -6.65 16.22
N ASN A 440 -8.33 -5.68 15.64
CA ASN A 440 -6.87 -5.74 15.61
C ASN A 440 -6.24 -5.36 16.95
N LEU A 441 -6.85 -4.43 17.70
CA LEU A 441 -6.41 -4.15 19.08
C LEU A 441 -6.64 -5.38 19.98
N ALA A 442 -7.80 -6.03 19.85
CA ALA A 442 -8.08 -7.28 20.56
C ALA A 442 -7.03 -8.36 20.22
N HIS A 443 -6.64 -8.47 18.96
CA HIS A 443 -5.59 -9.42 18.56
C HIS A 443 -4.22 -9.06 19.18
N ALA A 444 -3.86 -7.78 19.26
CA ALA A 444 -2.63 -7.34 19.94
C ALA A 444 -2.67 -7.70 21.43
N LEU A 445 -3.76 -7.35 22.14
CA LEU A 445 -3.96 -7.68 23.55
C LEU A 445 -3.93 -9.19 23.81
N PHE A 446 -4.52 -9.99 22.93
CA PHE A 446 -4.45 -11.45 23.00
C PHE A 446 -3.01 -11.95 22.94
N GLY A 447 -2.20 -11.41 22.04
CA GLY A 447 -0.77 -11.72 21.94
C GLY A 447 0.05 -11.28 23.16
N GLU A 448 -0.36 -10.19 23.82
CA GLU A 448 0.23 -9.66 25.05
C GLU A 448 -0.23 -10.45 26.32
N GLY A 449 -1.21 -11.34 26.17
CA GLY A 449 -1.76 -12.14 27.27
C GLY A 449 -2.92 -11.47 28.05
N ASP A 450 -3.36 -10.28 27.64
CA ASP A 450 -4.55 -9.65 28.17
C ASP A 450 -5.82 -10.18 27.49
N TRP A 451 -6.23 -11.37 27.91
CA TRP A 451 -7.40 -12.05 27.34
C TRP A 451 -8.72 -11.35 27.69
N LYS A 452 -8.78 -10.63 28.84
CA LYS A 452 -9.98 -9.87 29.23
C LYS A 452 -10.16 -8.62 28.36
N GLY A 453 -9.08 -7.89 28.12
CA GLY A 453 -9.07 -6.76 27.21
C GLY A 453 -9.40 -7.19 25.77
N ALA A 454 -8.79 -8.30 25.31
CA ALA A 454 -9.08 -8.87 24.00
C ALA A 454 -10.57 -9.23 23.84
N GLU A 455 -11.18 -9.90 24.84
CA GLU A 455 -12.61 -10.25 24.86
C GLU A 455 -13.49 -8.99 24.75
N ALA A 456 -13.18 -7.95 25.54
CA ALA A 456 -13.93 -6.70 25.54
C ALA A 456 -13.91 -6.05 24.14
N HIS A 457 -12.74 -5.96 23.53
CA HIS A 457 -12.59 -5.33 22.21
C HIS A 457 -13.19 -6.15 21.08
N TYR A 458 -13.16 -7.49 21.11
CA TYR A 458 -13.90 -8.29 20.11
C TYR A 458 -15.41 -8.12 20.25
N ARG A 459 -15.94 -7.99 21.47
CA ARG A 459 -17.36 -7.67 21.68
C ARG A 459 -17.73 -6.29 21.14
N GLU A 460 -16.84 -5.29 21.28
CA GLU A 460 -17.04 -3.97 20.68
C GLU A 460 -17.01 -4.03 19.15
N ALA A 461 -16.10 -4.82 18.56
CA ALA A 461 -16.08 -5.04 17.12
C ALA A 461 -17.41 -5.64 16.62
N ILE A 462 -17.95 -6.64 17.33
CA ILE A 462 -19.24 -7.26 17.03
C ILE A 462 -20.41 -6.27 17.22
N ARG A 463 -20.36 -5.42 18.25
CA ARG A 463 -21.35 -4.37 18.47
C ARG A 463 -21.37 -3.35 17.34
N SER A 464 -20.19 -2.97 16.88
CA SER A 464 -20.01 -1.99 15.79
C SER A 464 -20.41 -2.57 14.42
N ASP A 465 -20.16 -3.88 14.18
CA ASP A 465 -20.59 -4.60 13.00
C ASP A 465 -21.01 -6.03 13.35
N PRO A 466 -22.32 -6.28 13.56
CA PRO A 466 -22.85 -7.61 13.87
C PRO A 466 -22.65 -8.66 12.76
N LYS A 467 -22.23 -8.25 11.55
CA LYS A 467 -21.92 -9.16 10.43
C LYS A 467 -20.44 -9.45 10.28
N PHE A 468 -19.59 -8.96 11.19
CA PHE A 468 -18.14 -9.15 11.14
C PHE A 468 -17.72 -10.56 11.61
N ALA A 469 -17.81 -11.55 10.73
CA ALA A 469 -17.55 -12.97 11.02
C ALA A 469 -16.18 -13.20 11.69
N ASN A 470 -15.14 -12.48 11.28
CA ASN A 470 -13.80 -12.61 11.87
C ASN A 470 -13.78 -12.29 13.37
N ALA A 471 -14.56 -11.29 13.82
CA ALA A 471 -14.62 -10.94 15.24
C ALA A 471 -15.23 -12.05 16.09
N TYR A 472 -16.25 -12.73 15.59
CA TYR A 472 -16.84 -13.91 16.26
C TYR A 472 -15.84 -15.06 16.34
N ALA A 473 -15.14 -15.39 15.25
CA ALA A 473 -14.14 -16.45 15.23
C ALA A 473 -13.01 -16.18 16.24
N ASN A 474 -12.52 -14.94 16.27
CA ASN A 474 -11.44 -14.54 17.17
C ASN A 474 -11.90 -14.45 18.62
N LEU A 475 -13.14 -14.00 18.89
CA LEU A 475 -13.74 -14.06 20.24
C LEU A 475 -13.80 -15.50 20.73
N GLY A 476 -14.23 -16.43 19.88
CA GLY A 476 -14.22 -17.85 20.21
C GLY A 476 -12.83 -18.36 20.59
N ALA A 477 -11.76 -17.92 19.88
CA ALA A 477 -10.39 -18.29 20.20
C ALA A 477 -9.95 -17.75 21.58
N VAL A 478 -10.34 -16.53 21.94
CA VAL A 478 -10.09 -15.96 23.29
C VAL A 478 -10.82 -16.75 24.36
N LEU A 479 -12.10 -17.05 24.16
CA LEU A 479 -12.92 -17.83 25.11
C LEU A 479 -12.35 -19.25 25.30
N ALA A 480 -11.90 -19.89 24.22
CA ALA A 480 -11.26 -21.19 24.31
C ALA A 480 -9.96 -21.16 25.15
N ARG A 481 -9.17 -20.09 25.01
CA ARG A 481 -7.97 -19.88 25.85
C ARG A 481 -8.30 -19.65 27.32
N GLN A 482 -9.45 -19.07 27.62
CA GLN A 482 -9.97 -18.90 28.99
C GLN A 482 -10.60 -20.19 29.55
N GLY A 483 -10.65 -21.29 28.79
CA GLY A 483 -11.29 -22.54 29.17
C GLY A 483 -12.81 -22.57 28.97
N ARG A 484 -13.41 -21.53 28.41
CA ARG A 484 -14.87 -21.38 28.18
C ARG A 484 -15.26 -22.01 26.82
N ILE A 485 -15.03 -23.35 26.70
CA ILE A 485 -15.11 -24.06 25.42
C ILE A 485 -16.51 -24.03 24.78
N ASP A 486 -17.57 -24.18 25.58
CA ASP A 486 -18.96 -24.19 25.06
C ASP A 486 -19.37 -22.85 24.50
N GLU A 487 -18.95 -21.73 25.14
CA GLU A 487 -19.15 -20.39 24.63
C GLU A 487 -18.35 -20.17 23.34
N ALA A 488 -17.09 -20.63 23.31
CA ALA A 488 -16.26 -20.57 22.11
C ALA A 488 -16.91 -21.26 20.91
N VAL A 489 -17.45 -22.46 21.11
CA VAL A 489 -18.21 -23.19 20.08
C VAL A 489 -19.41 -22.42 19.59
N GLY A 490 -20.12 -21.73 20.50
CA GLY A 490 -21.22 -20.80 20.14
C GLY A 490 -20.76 -19.70 19.20
N GLU A 491 -19.65 -19.05 19.51
CA GLU A 491 -19.12 -17.94 18.69
C GLU A 491 -18.56 -18.44 17.33
N TYR A 492 -17.90 -19.59 17.26
CA TYR A 492 -17.48 -20.20 15.99
C TYR A 492 -18.68 -20.54 15.09
N ARG A 493 -19.77 -21.05 15.64
CA ARG A 493 -20.99 -21.31 14.88
C ARG A 493 -21.62 -20.03 14.32
N LYS A 494 -21.62 -18.93 15.10
CA LYS A 494 -22.07 -17.62 14.61
C LYS A 494 -21.18 -17.11 13.47
N ALA A 495 -19.85 -17.26 13.60
CA ALA A 495 -18.92 -16.92 12.53
C ALA A 495 -19.23 -17.69 11.24
N LEU A 496 -19.48 -19.01 11.36
CA LEU A 496 -19.81 -19.86 10.21
C LEU A 496 -21.21 -19.62 9.64
N ALA A 497 -22.17 -19.19 10.46
CA ALA A 497 -23.49 -18.76 9.98
C ALA A 497 -23.39 -17.48 9.12
N LEU A 498 -22.47 -16.56 9.46
CA LEU A 498 -22.23 -15.34 8.70
C LEU A 498 -21.33 -15.59 7.46
N ASN A 499 -20.34 -16.45 7.59
CA ASN A 499 -19.43 -16.84 6.51
C ASN A 499 -19.18 -18.36 6.56
N PRO A 500 -19.95 -19.17 5.83
CA PRO A 500 -19.77 -20.63 5.79
C PRO A 500 -18.40 -21.09 5.25
N ARG A 501 -17.64 -20.18 4.62
CA ARG A 501 -16.32 -20.44 4.06
C ARG A 501 -15.17 -19.93 4.95
N HIS A 502 -15.44 -19.66 6.23
CA HIS A 502 -14.43 -19.12 7.16
C HIS A 502 -13.49 -20.24 7.63
N ALA A 503 -12.34 -20.37 6.98
CA ALA A 503 -11.37 -21.46 7.23
C ALA A 503 -10.91 -21.53 8.69
N ASP A 504 -10.55 -20.38 9.30
CA ASP A 504 -10.06 -20.34 10.68
C ASP A 504 -11.17 -20.71 11.70
N ALA A 505 -12.43 -20.32 11.44
CA ALA A 505 -13.55 -20.73 12.29
C ALA A 505 -13.81 -22.25 12.21
N HIS A 506 -13.71 -22.84 11.02
CA HIS A 506 -13.74 -24.29 10.87
C HIS A 506 -12.58 -24.96 11.63
N TYR A 507 -11.36 -24.45 11.48
CA TYR A 507 -10.20 -24.98 12.18
C TYR A 507 -10.38 -24.96 13.71
N HIS A 508 -10.80 -23.84 14.27
CA HIS A 508 -11.00 -23.69 15.71
C HIS A 508 -12.18 -24.53 16.22
N LEU A 509 -13.25 -24.67 15.44
CA LEU A 509 -14.35 -25.57 15.79
C LEU A 509 -13.88 -27.02 15.76
N GLY A 510 -13.02 -27.40 14.82
CA GLY A 510 -12.37 -28.71 14.79
C GLY A 510 -11.54 -28.97 16.05
N LEU A 511 -10.75 -28.01 16.52
CA LEU A 511 -10.03 -28.11 17.79
C LEU A 511 -10.96 -28.29 18.99
N ALA A 512 -12.08 -27.57 19.04
CA ALA A 512 -13.06 -27.71 20.10
C ALA A 512 -13.72 -29.11 20.09
N MET A 513 -14.02 -29.65 18.90
CA MET A 513 -14.55 -31.03 18.77
C MET A 513 -13.49 -32.07 19.16
N GLU A 514 -12.22 -31.86 18.81
CA GLU A 514 -11.12 -32.74 19.22
C GLU A 514 -10.98 -32.79 20.75
N ASN A 515 -11.06 -31.64 21.43
CA ASN A 515 -11.04 -31.55 22.89
C ASN A 515 -12.22 -32.28 23.56
N GLN A 516 -13.36 -32.41 22.86
CA GLN A 516 -14.52 -33.17 23.28
C GLN A 516 -14.44 -34.66 22.86
N ALA A 517 -13.28 -35.13 22.37
CA ALA A 517 -13.06 -36.46 21.82
C ALA A 517 -13.96 -36.84 20.62
N ARG A 518 -14.55 -35.85 19.95
CA ARG A 518 -15.38 -35.99 18.74
C ARG A 518 -14.52 -35.95 17.48
N PHE A 519 -13.65 -36.97 17.32
CA PHE A 519 -12.59 -36.95 16.30
C PHE A 519 -13.11 -36.94 14.86
N SER A 520 -14.23 -37.61 14.57
CA SER A 520 -14.82 -37.58 13.21
C SER A 520 -15.39 -36.22 12.86
N ASP A 521 -15.98 -35.51 13.83
CA ASP A 521 -16.48 -34.16 13.63
C ASP A 521 -15.30 -33.16 13.47
N ALA A 522 -14.24 -33.34 14.27
CA ALA A 522 -13.02 -32.55 14.16
C ALA A 522 -12.40 -32.68 12.77
N ASP A 523 -12.23 -33.90 12.22
CA ASP A 523 -11.65 -34.09 10.88
C ASP A 523 -12.51 -33.42 9.79
N ARG A 524 -13.86 -33.56 9.87
CA ARG A 524 -14.76 -32.86 8.93
C ARG A 524 -14.55 -31.33 8.92
N HIS A 525 -14.35 -30.74 10.09
CA HIS A 525 -14.09 -29.30 10.20
C HIS A 525 -12.67 -28.91 9.72
N TYR A 526 -11.65 -29.72 10.02
CA TYR A 526 -10.31 -29.51 9.48
C TYR A 526 -10.27 -29.65 7.96
N GLU A 527 -11.03 -30.61 7.41
CA GLU A 527 -11.20 -30.79 5.97
C GLU A 527 -11.86 -29.56 5.32
N ALA A 528 -12.94 -29.04 5.95
CA ALA A 528 -13.57 -27.81 5.49
C ALA A 528 -12.59 -26.64 5.51
N ALA A 529 -11.80 -26.47 6.58
CA ALA A 529 -10.77 -25.44 6.67
C ALA A 529 -9.73 -25.58 5.55
N GLN A 530 -9.27 -26.79 5.25
CA GLN A 530 -8.31 -27.07 4.18
C GLN A 530 -8.93 -26.86 2.78
N ARG A 531 -10.20 -27.19 2.59
CA ARG A 531 -10.90 -26.95 1.31
C ARG A 531 -11.02 -25.47 1.00
N GLU A 532 -11.35 -24.64 1.99
CA GLU A 532 -11.50 -23.19 1.81
C GLU A 532 -10.13 -22.47 1.72
N LYS A 533 -9.11 -22.99 2.41
CA LYS A 533 -7.73 -22.50 2.37
C LYS A 533 -6.77 -23.67 2.20
N PRO A 534 -6.43 -24.06 0.96
CA PRO A 534 -5.60 -25.26 0.70
C PRO A 534 -4.25 -25.26 1.42
N ASN A 535 -3.70 -24.09 1.71
CA ASN A 535 -2.46 -23.92 2.45
C ASN A 535 -2.69 -23.65 3.95
N HIS A 536 -3.84 -24.04 4.52
CA HIS A 536 -4.10 -23.89 5.95
C HIS A 536 -3.25 -24.89 6.75
N PHE A 537 -2.02 -24.50 7.01
CA PHE A 537 -0.99 -25.33 7.64
C PHE A 537 -1.48 -26.07 8.89
N ALA A 538 -2.09 -25.33 9.82
CA ALA A 538 -2.54 -25.89 11.09
C ALA A 538 -3.62 -26.98 10.91
N ALA A 539 -4.56 -26.81 9.98
CA ALA A 539 -5.59 -27.81 9.71
C ALA A 539 -5.00 -29.07 9.07
N VAL A 540 -4.11 -28.92 8.09
CA VAL A 540 -3.42 -30.06 7.46
C VAL A 540 -2.60 -30.84 8.48
N ARG A 541 -1.87 -30.15 9.35
CA ARG A 541 -1.10 -30.78 10.44
C ARG A 541 -2.02 -31.55 11.41
N GLN A 542 -3.14 -30.95 11.84
CA GLN A 542 -4.06 -31.61 12.76
C GLN A 542 -4.71 -32.83 12.13
N ARG A 543 -5.05 -32.83 10.85
CA ARG A 543 -5.52 -34.02 10.13
C ARG A 543 -4.48 -35.14 10.17
N GLY A 544 -3.20 -34.82 9.97
CA GLY A 544 -2.10 -35.77 10.13
C GLY A 544 -2.00 -36.35 11.54
N MET A 545 -2.15 -35.50 12.57
CA MET A 545 -2.15 -35.93 13.96
C MET A 545 -3.34 -36.82 14.31
N LEU A 546 -4.54 -36.50 13.80
CA LEU A 546 -5.73 -37.35 13.98
C LEU A 546 -5.56 -38.72 13.29
N ALA A 547 -5.02 -38.76 12.08
CA ALA A 547 -4.72 -40.00 11.37
C ALA A 547 -3.68 -40.84 12.13
N MET A 548 -2.67 -40.23 12.74
CA MET A 548 -1.73 -40.94 13.64
C MET A 548 -2.43 -41.55 14.84
N LYS A 549 -3.33 -40.80 15.51
CA LYS A 549 -4.14 -41.32 16.64
C LYS A 549 -5.06 -42.46 16.22
N ALA A 550 -5.60 -42.43 15.02
CA ALA A 550 -6.47 -43.45 14.46
C ALA A 550 -5.70 -44.69 13.95
N GLY A 551 -4.36 -44.69 13.93
CA GLY A 551 -3.53 -45.75 13.39
C GLY A 551 -3.47 -45.80 11.85
N ASP A 552 -4.02 -44.79 11.16
CA ASP A 552 -3.94 -44.65 9.70
C ASP A 552 -2.65 -43.92 9.30
N TYR A 553 -1.54 -44.65 9.41
CA TYR A 553 -0.19 -44.08 9.18
C TYR A 553 0.04 -43.65 7.74
N GLU A 554 -0.70 -44.26 6.80
CA GLU A 554 -0.60 -43.86 5.39
C GLU A 554 -1.16 -42.46 5.14
N LYS A 555 -2.38 -42.19 5.62
CA LYS A 555 -2.98 -40.85 5.56
C LYS A 555 -2.18 -39.84 6.39
N ALA A 556 -1.68 -40.26 7.56
CA ALA A 556 -0.83 -39.41 8.39
C ALA A 556 0.41 -38.91 7.63
N ALA A 557 1.14 -39.84 6.98
CA ALA A 557 2.31 -39.51 6.17
C ALA A 557 1.95 -38.56 5.01
N ALA A 558 0.83 -38.81 4.32
CA ALA A 558 0.37 -37.94 3.22
C ALA A 558 0.06 -36.49 3.71
N PHE A 559 -0.60 -36.36 4.86
CA PHE A 559 -0.88 -35.03 5.44
C PHE A 559 0.38 -34.34 5.93
N PHE A 560 1.32 -35.04 6.58
CA PHE A 560 2.58 -34.44 7.00
C PHE A 560 3.46 -34.01 5.81
N GLN A 561 3.48 -34.79 4.72
CA GLN A 561 4.12 -34.37 3.47
C GLN A 561 3.45 -33.11 2.88
N ALA A 562 2.10 -33.05 2.91
CA ALA A 562 1.38 -31.87 2.47
C ALA A 562 1.70 -30.64 3.36
N ALA A 563 1.77 -30.81 4.68
CA ALA A 563 2.17 -29.77 5.62
C ALA A 563 3.62 -29.30 5.41
N LEU A 564 4.55 -30.21 5.13
CA LEU A 564 5.95 -29.89 4.79
C LEU A 564 6.09 -29.14 3.46
N ARG A 565 5.19 -29.36 2.50
CA ARG A 565 5.15 -28.50 1.28
C ARG A 565 4.76 -27.06 1.59
N ILE A 566 3.99 -26.83 2.65
CA ILE A 566 3.60 -25.49 3.12
C ILE A 566 4.74 -24.87 3.95
N HIS A 567 5.33 -25.66 4.87
CA HIS A 567 6.43 -25.28 5.76
C HIS A 567 7.60 -26.28 5.68
N PRO A 568 8.49 -26.18 4.69
CA PRO A 568 9.55 -27.18 4.44
C PRO A 568 10.57 -27.31 5.57
N GLY A 569 10.72 -26.27 6.39
CA GLY A 569 11.74 -26.23 7.46
C GLY A 569 11.30 -26.74 8.82
N ASP A 570 10.05 -27.20 8.99
CA ASP A 570 9.53 -27.60 10.31
C ASP A 570 10.12 -28.95 10.79
N PRO A 571 11.00 -28.96 11.83
CA PRO A 571 11.62 -30.20 12.31
C PRO A 571 10.63 -31.14 12.97
N GLY A 572 9.58 -30.61 13.62
CA GLY A 572 8.54 -31.42 14.26
C GLY A 572 7.71 -32.21 13.24
N LEU A 573 7.41 -31.61 12.09
CA LEU A 573 6.73 -32.31 11.00
C LEU A 573 7.61 -33.38 10.35
N LYS A 574 8.91 -33.12 10.19
CA LYS A 574 9.85 -34.12 9.68
C LYS A 574 9.90 -35.34 10.60
N ALA A 575 9.95 -35.13 11.91
CA ALA A 575 9.90 -36.21 12.89
C ALA A 575 8.57 -36.96 12.88
N ALA A 576 7.44 -36.22 12.77
CA ALA A 576 6.11 -36.85 12.70
C ALA A 576 5.93 -37.67 11.40
N LEU A 577 6.45 -37.16 10.27
CA LEU A 577 6.45 -37.93 9.01
C LEU A 577 7.29 -39.19 9.12
N LEU A 578 8.50 -39.11 9.70
CA LEU A 578 9.36 -40.28 9.92
C LEU A 578 8.64 -41.33 10.76
N GLN A 579 8.07 -40.90 11.89
CA GLN A 579 7.30 -41.80 12.75
C GLN A 579 6.11 -42.48 12.06
N ALA A 580 5.41 -41.73 11.19
CA ALA A 580 4.29 -42.29 10.41
C ALA A 580 4.78 -43.36 9.40
N VAL A 581 5.91 -43.11 8.73
CA VAL A 581 6.51 -44.03 7.76
C VAL A 581 7.06 -45.28 8.43
N GLU A 582 7.75 -45.14 9.58
CA GLU A 582 8.26 -46.27 10.36
C GLU A 582 7.14 -47.21 10.83
N ARG A 583 6.05 -46.62 11.35
CA ARG A 583 4.89 -47.41 11.83
C ARG A 583 4.08 -48.06 10.69
N ARG A 584 4.21 -47.55 9.47
CA ARG A 584 3.61 -48.15 8.27
C ARG A 584 4.35 -49.40 7.80
N GLY A 585 5.58 -49.70 8.30
CA GLY A 585 6.40 -50.84 7.85
C GLY A 585 7.00 -50.67 6.47
N ALA A 586 7.14 -49.47 5.95
CA ALA A 586 7.74 -49.18 4.64
C ALA A 586 9.27 -48.98 4.77
N PRO A 587 10.09 -49.48 3.81
CA PRO A 587 11.54 -49.28 3.86
C PRO A 587 11.93 -47.82 3.75
N GLN A 588 12.98 -47.40 4.45
CA GLN A 588 13.54 -46.05 4.60
C GLN A 588 13.82 -45.27 3.27
N ASN A 589 13.91 -46.00 2.14
CA ASN A 589 14.27 -45.42 0.82
C ASN A 589 13.23 -44.46 0.22
N VAL A 590 12.08 -44.26 0.87
CA VAL A 590 11.03 -43.32 0.40
C VAL A 590 11.27 -41.88 0.90
N LEU A 591 12.10 -41.72 1.95
CA LEU A 591 12.37 -40.42 2.59
C LEU A 591 13.35 -39.52 1.81
N ASP A 592 14.34 -40.13 1.12
CA ASP A 592 15.42 -39.37 0.46
C ASP A 592 15.06 -38.86 -0.95
N ARG A 593 14.00 -39.37 -1.57
CA ARG A 593 13.66 -39.04 -2.96
C ARG A 593 12.70 -37.85 -3.18
N LYS A 594 12.16 -37.22 -2.14
CA LYS A 594 11.12 -36.16 -2.30
C LYS A 594 11.26 -34.95 -1.38
N VAL A 595 12.41 -34.70 -0.79
CA VAL A 595 12.68 -33.55 0.08
C VAL A 595 13.72 -32.59 -0.54
N ASP A 596 14.23 -32.91 -1.75
CA ASP A 596 15.06 -32.01 -2.57
C ASP A 596 14.24 -31.12 -3.50
#